data_71dce024c457366fb99f8c971e6c2742
#
_entry.id   71dce024c457366fb99f8c971e6c2742
#
_cell.length_a   1.000
_cell.length_b   1.000
_cell.length_c   1.000
_cell.angle_alpha   90.00
_cell.angle_beta   90.00
_cell.angle_gamma   90.00
#
_symmetry.space_group_name_H-M   'P 1'
#
loop_
_entity.id
_entity.type
_entity.pdbx_description
1 polymer ?
#
loop_
_entity_poly.entity_id
_entity_poly.type
_entity_poly.pdbx_seq_one_letter_code
_entity_poly.pdbx_strand_id
1 'polypeptide(L)'
;MSKRLYYEEPYLQKFKGKILEKIKIGGKPALILDNTCFYPTSGGQPNDLGYIQGVSIVDVIEDNEKIIHVLKEGIEEECGDMVIGKIDWERRFDHMQQHSGQHILSAAFEKLWNADTVSFNLGDEICTLDIMKDNITSEEVKKAEILSNNIVLENKPIKVYFVDQEKANELNLRKIPPQKGDIRIVEIKDFDICACCGTHCGTTGEVGLIKILKWEKRGVKIRLDFICGKRSLKDYYWKNELIKNISNKLTIKDTELGEVVERMLEERKETRKELREIKEKLQEYEAKRLIDESSIRDNGIRIINKLFEEKNFQEVRGLVQEIINLDDSVVVLAGIKSKGEVEGAKILFACSRALKYDMNRLIREAGKFIEGRGGGAPNFAQAGGKKAEGIEDALNFALEHFQEFIKK
;
A
#
# COMPACT_ATOMS: atom_id res chain seq x y z
N MET A 1 32.07 32.45 -8.25
CA MET A 1 30.83 32.36 -7.44
C MET A 1 29.65 32.56 -8.37
N SER A 2 28.65 31.66 -8.37
CA SER A 2 27.44 31.84 -9.18
C SER A 2 26.43 32.72 -8.44
N LYS A 3 25.91 33.76 -9.10
CA LYS A 3 24.80 34.53 -8.52
C LYS A 3 23.54 33.70 -8.52
N ARG A 4 22.87 33.62 -7.36
CA ARG A 4 21.71 32.72 -7.09
C ARG A 4 20.42 33.51 -7.32
N LEU A 5 19.98 33.64 -8.59
CA LEU A 5 18.77 34.37 -8.95
C LEU A 5 17.50 33.79 -8.30
N TYR A 6 17.46 32.50 -8.02
CA TYR A 6 16.35 31.84 -7.34
C TYR A 6 16.08 32.33 -5.90
N TYR A 7 17.04 33.04 -5.28
CA TYR A 7 16.83 33.70 -3.98
C TYR A 7 16.20 35.07 -4.10
N GLU A 8 16.56 35.83 -5.15
CA GLU A 8 16.08 37.17 -5.40
C GLU A 8 14.74 37.16 -6.15
N GLU A 9 14.63 36.30 -7.16
CA GLU A 9 13.49 36.21 -8.08
C GLU A 9 13.03 34.75 -8.24
N PRO A 10 12.39 34.14 -7.24
CA PRO A 10 12.01 32.72 -7.28
C PRO A 10 11.03 32.34 -8.39
N TYR A 11 10.33 33.33 -8.97
CA TYR A 11 9.40 33.21 -10.10
C TYR A 11 10.05 33.32 -11.48
N LEU A 12 11.34 33.66 -11.55
CA LEU A 12 12.05 33.81 -12.83
C LEU A 12 12.23 32.44 -13.49
N GLN A 13 11.58 32.23 -14.63
CA GLN A 13 11.55 30.94 -15.34
C GLN A 13 12.66 30.80 -16.38
N LYS A 14 13.20 31.93 -16.87
CA LYS A 14 14.18 31.97 -17.96
C LYS A 14 15.23 33.04 -17.66
N PHE A 15 16.49 32.70 -17.86
CA PHE A 15 17.61 33.60 -17.63
C PHE A 15 18.69 33.44 -18.68
N LYS A 16 19.60 34.40 -18.74
CA LYS A 16 20.83 34.31 -19.50
C LYS A 16 21.99 34.23 -18.53
N GLY A 17 22.91 33.31 -18.74
CA GLY A 17 24.12 33.12 -17.94
C GLY A 17 25.33 32.94 -18.81
N LYS A 18 26.48 33.34 -18.33
CA LYS A 18 27.78 33.16 -18.99
C LYS A 18 28.43 31.88 -18.48
N ILE A 19 28.94 31.05 -19.37
CA ILE A 19 29.67 29.82 -19.00
C ILE A 19 31.01 30.22 -18.38
N LEU A 20 31.22 29.85 -17.12
CA LEU A 20 32.48 30.05 -16.42
C LEU A 20 33.39 28.82 -16.58
N GLU A 21 32.84 27.64 -16.44
CA GLU A 21 33.58 26.37 -16.49
C GLU A 21 32.74 25.27 -17.17
N LYS A 22 33.41 24.42 -17.97
CA LYS A 22 32.87 23.15 -18.49
C LYS A 22 33.59 22.01 -17.77
N ILE A 23 32.88 21.14 -17.09
CA ILE A 23 33.43 20.04 -16.31
C ILE A 23 32.67 18.75 -16.59
N LYS A 24 33.07 17.65 -15.95
CA LYS A 24 32.32 16.38 -15.96
C LYS A 24 32.04 15.91 -14.55
N ILE A 25 30.81 15.48 -14.29
CA ILE A 25 30.37 14.90 -13.03
C ILE A 25 29.81 13.49 -13.31
N GLY A 26 30.42 12.46 -12.73
CA GLY A 26 30.00 11.08 -12.96
C GLY A 26 30.01 10.68 -14.45
N GLY A 27 30.96 11.24 -15.25
CA GLY A 27 31.04 11.01 -16.70
C GLY A 27 30.09 11.83 -17.56
N LYS A 28 29.14 12.57 -16.98
CA LYS A 28 28.22 13.45 -17.67
C LYS A 28 28.79 14.86 -17.79
N PRO A 29 28.52 15.58 -18.91
CA PRO A 29 28.92 16.99 -19.04
C PRO A 29 28.18 17.87 -18.03
N ALA A 30 28.87 18.88 -17.51
CA ALA A 30 28.29 19.82 -16.57
C ALA A 30 28.87 21.24 -16.78
N LEU A 31 28.07 22.24 -16.42
CA LEU A 31 28.38 23.66 -16.56
C LEU A 31 28.34 24.38 -15.23
N ILE A 32 29.24 25.34 -15.05
CA ILE A 32 29.17 26.36 -14.01
C ILE A 32 28.92 27.71 -14.71
N LEU A 33 27.85 28.39 -14.27
CA LEU A 33 27.44 29.67 -14.84
C LEU A 33 27.73 30.81 -13.84
N ASP A 34 27.89 32.04 -14.35
CA ASP A 34 28.04 33.25 -13.54
C ASP A 34 26.78 33.56 -12.72
N ASN A 35 25.62 33.21 -13.23
CA ASN A 35 24.34 33.34 -12.54
C ASN A 35 23.40 32.21 -12.93
N THR A 36 22.40 31.89 -12.09
CA THR A 36 21.45 30.79 -12.34
C THR A 36 20.13 30.95 -11.62
N CYS A 37 19.03 30.56 -12.28
CA CYS A 37 17.72 30.34 -11.66
C CYS A 37 17.53 28.92 -11.13
N PHE A 38 18.37 27.95 -11.50
CA PHE A 38 18.23 26.57 -11.07
C PHE A 38 18.59 26.39 -9.61
N TYR A 39 17.64 25.94 -8.82
CA TYR A 39 17.83 25.59 -7.41
C TYR A 39 18.55 24.24 -7.31
N PRO A 40 19.63 24.13 -6.55
CA PRO A 40 20.30 22.83 -6.28
C PRO A 40 19.54 22.05 -5.21
N THR A 41 19.77 20.73 -5.12
CA THR A 41 19.28 19.95 -3.98
C THR A 41 19.87 20.49 -2.68
N SER A 42 19.02 21.02 -1.80
CA SER A 42 19.43 21.57 -0.52
C SER A 42 18.26 21.62 0.47
N GLY A 43 18.55 21.51 1.78
CA GLY A 43 17.58 21.74 2.85
C GLY A 43 16.29 20.91 2.77
N GLY A 44 16.35 19.70 2.21
CA GLY A 44 15.19 18.82 2.05
C GLY A 44 14.34 19.12 0.80
N GLN A 45 14.71 20.14 0.00
CA GLN A 45 14.08 20.41 -1.29
C GLN A 45 14.95 19.84 -2.41
N PRO A 46 14.39 19.04 -3.34
CA PRO A 46 15.09 18.55 -4.53
C PRO A 46 15.45 19.67 -5.50
N ASN A 47 16.42 19.41 -6.37
CA ASN A 47 16.84 20.33 -7.42
C ASN A 47 15.75 20.58 -8.46
N ASP A 48 15.89 21.74 -9.13
CA ASP A 48 15.14 21.99 -10.34
C ASP A 48 15.63 21.16 -11.52
N LEU A 49 14.72 20.95 -12.45
CA LEU A 49 14.99 20.45 -13.79
C LEU A 49 14.66 21.50 -14.83
N GLY A 50 15.03 21.26 -16.08
CA GLY A 50 14.78 22.14 -17.20
C GLY A 50 15.82 21.98 -18.30
N TYR A 51 16.17 23.08 -18.95
CA TYR A 51 17.04 23.07 -20.14
C TYR A 51 18.05 24.22 -20.11
N ILE A 52 19.26 23.96 -20.59
CA ILE A 52 20.23 24.97 -20.99
C ILE A 52 20.52 24.77 -22.48
N GLN A 53 20.30 25.80 -23.30
CA GLN A 53 20.45 25.76 -24.77
C GLN A 53 19.69 24.59 -25.42
N GLY A 54 18.52 24.22 -24.85
CA GLY A 54 17.70 23.12 -25.34
C GLY A 54 18.13 21.72 -24.82
N VAL A 55 19.28 21.60 -24.16
CA VAL A 55 19.76 20.36 -23.56
C VAL A 55 19.20 20.20 -22.14
N SER A 56 18.65 19.02 -21.83
CA SER A 56 18.03 18.74 -20.54
C SER A 56 19.06 18.72 -19.40
N ILE A 57 18.70 19.34 -18.28
CA ILE A 57 19.39 19.22 -17.00
C ILE A 57 18.89 17.95 -16.30
N VAL A 58 19.83 17.15 -15.82
CA VAL A 58 19.54 15.91 -15.06
C VAL A 58 19.82 16.05 -13.58
N ASP A 59 20.63 17.02 -13.17
CA ASP A 59 20.90 17.32 -11.77
C ASP A 59 21.44 18.75 -11.62
N VAL A 60 21.25 19.37 -10.44
CA VAL A 60 21.83 20.66 -10.05
C VAL A 60 22.43 20.49 -8.66
N ILE A 61 23.75 20.68 -8.57
CA ILE A 61 24.54 20.39 -7.38
C ILE A 61 25.17 21.68 -6.87
N GLU A 62 25.20 21.90 -5.58
CA GLU A 62 25.96 22.95 -4.93
C GLU A 62 27.27 22.37 -4.36
N ASP A 63 28.40 22.90 -4.80
CA ASP A 63 29.71 22.56 -4.29
C ASP A 63 30.56 23.82 -4.12
N ASN A 64 30.98 24.12 -2.87
CA ASN A 64 31.84 25.25 -2.53
C ASN A 64 31.37 26.58 -3.16
N GLU A 65 30.08 26.93 -3.00
CA GLU A 65 29.44 28.15 -3.53
C GLU A 65 29.31 28.19 -5.05
N LYS A 66 29.71 27.14 -5.78
CA LYS A 66 29.46 26.97 -7.21
C LYS A 66 28.17 26.16 -7.40
N ILE A 67 27.37 26.57 -8.37
CA ILE A 67 26.20 25.80 -8.79
C ILE A 67 26.55 25.08 -10.09
N ILE A 68 26.53 23.76 -10.02
CA ILE A 68 26.94 22.86 -11.11
C ILE A 68 25.67 22.31 -11.75
N HIS A 69 25.49 22.56 -13.05
CA HIS A 69 24.37 22.09 -13.85
C HIS A 69 24.80 20.85 -14.65
N VAL A 70 24.35 19.66 -14.22
CA VAL A 70 24.68 18.39 -14.90
C VAL A 70 23.73 18.22 -16.08
N LEU A 71 24.28 18.10 -17.29
CA LEU A 71 23.53 17.98 -18.52
C LEU A 71 23.38 16.51 -18.94
N LYS A 72 22.33 16.22 -19.70
CA LYS A 72 22.13 14.91 -20.31
C LYS A 72 23.19 14.62 -21.39
N GLU A 73 23.56 15.65 -22.14
CA GLU A 73 24.57 15.65 -23.22
C GLU A 73 25.31 16.98 -23.27
N GLY A 74 26.43 17.04 -24.03
CA GLY A 74 27.22 18.27 -24.16
C GLY A 74 26.51 19.35 -25.00
N ILE A 75 26.94 20.60 -24.82
CA ILE A 75 26.53 21.73 -25.64
C ILE A 75 27.73 22.23 -26.48
N GLU A 76 27.43 22.93 -27.60
CA GLU A 76 28.46 23.43 -28.52
C GLU A 76 29.15 24.68 -27.96
N GLU A 77 28.44 25.51 -27.17
CA GLU A 77 28.93 26.77 -26.60
C GLU A 77 30.17 26.54 -25.72
N GLU A 78 31.12 27.46 -25.77
CA GLU A 78 32.39 27.40 -25.04
C GLU A 78 32.42 28.31 -23.81
N CYS A 79 33.46 28.19 -22.98
CA CYS A 79 33.66 29.08 -21.84
C CYS A 79 33.74 30.52 -22.28
N GLY A 80 32.95 31.39 -21.67
CA GLY A 80 32.79 32.78 -22.03
C GLY A 80 31.52 33.08 -22.82
N ASP A 81 30.89 32.09 -23.44
CA ASP A 81 29.67 32.29 -24.21
C ASP A 81 28.44 32.46 -23.28
N MET A 82 27.42 33.15 -23.81
CA MET A 82 26.12 33.31 -23.14
C MET A 82 25.18 32.18 -23.52
N VAL A 83 24.60 31.56 -22.50
CA VAL A 83 23.59 30.54 -22.66
C VAL A 83 22.26 30.94 -22.08
N ILE A 84 21.19 30.35 -22.59
CA ILE A 84 19.83 30.55 -22.09
C ILE A 84 19.42 29.32 -21.27
N GLY A 85 19.14 29.55 -19.98
CA GLY A 85 18.52 28.54 -19.09
C GLY A 85 17.01 28.77 -18.98
N LYS A 86 16.25 27.65 -18.95
CA LYS A 86 14.81 27.64 -18.72
C LYS A 86 14.48 26.51 -17.74
N ILE A 87 13.91 26.85 -16.59
CA ILE A 87 13.51 25.88 -15.58
C ILE A 87 12.19 25.20 -15.96
N ASP A 88 11.99 23.98 -15.47
CA ASP A 88 10.68 23.34 -15.41
C ASP A 88 9.85 24.04 -14.32
N TRP A 89 8.98 24.94 -14.77
CA TRP A 89 8.18 25.76 -13.87
C TRP A 89 7.14 24.95 -13.08
N GLU A 90 6.58 23.88 -13.67
CA GLU A 90 5.61 23.06 -12.96
C GLU A 90 6.24 22.37 -11.76
N ARG A 91 7.44 21.80 -11.95
CA ARG A 91 8.24 21.21 -10.87
C ARG A 91 8.66 22.24 -9.83
N ARG A 92 9.18 23.39 -10.24
CA ARG A 92 9.58 24.47 -9.33
C ARG A 92 8.41 24.94 -8.49
N PHE A 93 7.28 25.27 -9.08
CA PHE A 93 6.13 25.80 -8.37
C PHE A 93 5.50 24.75 -7.44
N ASP A 94 5.47 23.49 -7.86
CA ASP A 94 5.08 22.39 -6.97
C ASP A 94 5.98 22.33 -5.73
N HIS A 95 7.31 22.37 -5.89
CA HIS A 95 8.23 22.41 -4.75
C HIS A 95 8.00 23.64 -3.86
N MET A 96 7.75 24.81 -4.43
CA MET A 96 7.43 26.03 -3.67
C MET A 96 6.15 25.83 -2.85
N GLN A 97 5.09 25.24 -3.43
CA GLN A 97 3.85 24.93 -2.72
C GLN A 97 4.08 23.96 -1.55
N GLN A 98 4.79 22.86 -1.81
CA GLN A 98 5.06 21.86 -0.76
C GLN A 98 5.92 22.46 0.36
N HIS A 99 6.97 23.22 0.03
CA HIS A 99 7.88 23.80 1.01
C HIS A 99 7.19 24.87 1.86
N SER A 100 6.46 25.78 1.22
CA SER A 100 5.69 26.79 1.96
C SER A 100 4.57 26.16 2.80
N GLY A 101 3.92 25.12 2.28
CA GLY A 101 2.94 24.34 3.04
C GLY A 101 3.54 23.62 4.25
N GLN A 102 4.77 23.12 4.12
CA GLN A 102 5.50 22.55 5.26
C GLN A 102 5.74 23.59 6.36
N HIS A 103 6.14 24.83 5.99
CA HIS A 103 6.30 25.92 6.97
C HIS A 103 5.01 26.21 7.72
N ILE A 104 3.89 26.34 7.00
CA ILE A 104 2.58 26.58 7.59
C ILE A 104 2.19 25.43 8.53
N LEU A 105 2.35 24.20 8.09
CA LEU A 105 1.99 23.01 8.88
C LEU A 105 2.86 22.88 10.13
N SER A 106 4.17 23.10 10.01
CA SER A 106 5.12 23.09 11.14
C SER A 106 4.75 24.14 12.19
N ALA A 107 4.48 25.37 11.76
CA ALA A 107 4.07 26.45 12.66
C ALA A 107 2.71 26.17 13.34
N ALA A 108 1.78 25.52 12.62
CA ALA A 108 0.51 25.11 13.20
C ALA A 108 0.68 24.07 14.34
N PHE A 109 1.54 23.05 14.14
CA PHE A 109 1.82 22.07 15.18
C PHE A 109 2.56 22.67 16.38
N GLU A 110 3.50 23.57 16.13
CA GLU A 110 4.21 24.27 17.20
C GLU A 110 3.26 25.16 18.01
N LYS A 111 2.43 25.97 17.36
CA LYS A 111 1.46 26.86 18.04
C LYS A 111 0.40 26.11 18.85
N LEU A 112 -0.06 24.98 18.35
CA LEU A 112 -1.14 24.23 19.04
C LEU A 112 -0.62 23.34 20.17
N TRP A 113 0.58 22.77 20.03
CA TRP A 113 1.09 21.76 20.97
C TRP A 113 2.55 21.88 21.33
N ASN A 114 3.22 22.96 20.95
CA ASN A 114 4.67 23.14 21.14
C ASN A 114 5.47 21.94 20.58
N ALA A 115 5.01 21.43 19.41
CA ALA A 115 5.58 20.25 18.76
C ALA A 115 6.59 20.68 17.68
N ASP A 116 7.87 20.66 18.03
CA ASP A 116 8.96 21.05 17.15
C ASP A 116 9.08 20.17 15.91
N THR A 117 9.40 20.78 14.78
CA THR A 117 9.78 20.06 13.57
C THR A 117 11.20 19.52 13.67
N VAL A 118 11.34 18.21 13.60
CA VAL A 118 12.64 17.51 13.67
C VAL A 118 13.28 17.39 12.30
N SER A 119 12.50 16.94 11.32
CA SER A 119 12.93 16.76 9.94
C SER A 119 11.79 16.89 8.97
N PHE A 120 12.12 17.19 7.75
CA PHE A 120 11.16 17.15 6.67
C PHE A 120 11.82 16.66 5.37
N ASN A 121 11.04 16.09 4.47
CA ASN A 121 11.48 15.68 3.15
C ASN A 121 10.40 15.94 2.11
N LEU A 122 10.81 16.60 1.04
CA LEU A 122 9.99 16.88 -0.14
C LEU A 122 10.14 15.71 -1.12
N GLY A 123 9.26 14.72 -1.01
CA GLY A 123 9.20 13.62 -1.97
C GLY A 123 8.51 14.04 -3.28
N ASP A 124 8.67 13.26 -4.33
CA ASP A 124 8.07 13.57 -5.65
C ASP A 124 6.54 13.50 -5.64
N GLU A 125 5.93 12.63 -4.84
CA GLU A 125 4.47 12.49 -4.74
C GLU A 125 3.93 12.93 -3.39
N ILE A 126 4.61 12.58 -2.31
CA ILE A 126 4.20 12.80 -0.92
C ILE A 126 5.34 13.44 -0.15
N CYS A 127 5.03 14.43 0.66
CA CYS A 127 5.97 15.06 1.57
C CYS A 127 5.83 14.47 2.97
N THR A 128 6.95 14.37 3.70
CA THR A 128 6.94 13.89 5.07
C THR A 128 7.45 14.96 6.03
N LEU A 129 6.80 15.04 7.19
CA LEU A 129 7.16 15.95 8.29
C LEU A 129 7.23 15.14 9.59
N ASP A 130 8.38 15.16 10.24
CA ASP A 130 8.55 14.56 11.57
C ASP A 130 8.46 15.66 12.64
N ILE A 131 7.52 15.52 13.56
CA ILE A 131 7.32 16.42 14.70
C ILE A 131 7.65 15.72 16.02
N MET A 132 8.16 16.47 16.98
CA MET A 132 8.45 15.97 18.33
C MET A 132 7.17 15.93 19.17
N LYS A 133 6.50 14.79 19.18
CA LYS A 133 5.28 14.55 19.93
C LYS A 133 5.12 13.05 20.18
N ASP A 134 4.87 12.66 21.42
CA ASP A 134 4.79 11.24 21.80
C ASP A 134 3.55 10.53 21.26
N ASN A 135 2.45 11.24 21.14
CA ASN A 135 1.19 10.72 20.64
C ASN A 135 0.37 11.84 19.99
N ILE A 136 -0.49 11.49 19.05
CA ILE A 136 -1.41 12.40 18.38
C ILE A 136 -2.73 11.71 18.07
N THR A 137 -3.83 12.41 18.30
CA THR A 137 -5.17 11.95 17.98
C THR A 137 -5.62 12.45 16.61
N SER A 138 -6.62 11.78 16.02
CA SER A 138 -7.24 12.24 14.77
C SER A 138 -7.81 13.66 14.89
N GLU A 139 -8.33 14.02 16.06
CA GLU A 139 -8.88 15.35 16.32
C GLU A 139 -7.80 16.43 16.35
N GLU A 140 -6.63 16.13 16.92
CA GLU A 140 -5.48 17.04 16.92
C GLU A 140 -4.95 17.24 15.50
N VAL A 141 -4.80 16.17 14.71
CA VAL A 141 -4.39 16.26 13.29
C VAL A 141 -5.36 17.14 12.51
N LYS A 142 -6.67 16.95 12.71
CA LYS A 142 -7.71 17.75 12.07
C LYS A 142 -7.62 19.23 12.47
N LYS A 143 -7.35 19.54 13.74
CA LYS A 143 -7.16 20.93 14.21
C LYS A 143 -5.96 21.60 13.55
N ALA A 144 -4.81 20.90 13.44
CA ALA A 144 -3.64 21.43 12.74
C ALA A 144 -3.92 21.69 11.26
N GLU A 145 -4.59 20.75 10.59
CA GLU A 145 -4.96 20.87 9.19
C GLU A 145 -5.92 22.06 8.97
N ILE A 146 -6.92 22.22 9.83
CA ILE A 146 -7.85 23.37 9.78
C ILE A 146 -7.12 24.68 9.99
N LEU A 147 -6.27 24.80 11.02
CA LEU A 147 -5.48 26.01 11.25
C LEU A 147 -4.59 26.34 10.05
N SER A 148 -3.90 25.35 9.49
CA SER A 148 -3.05 25.51 8.33
C SER A 148 -3.83 26.03 7.12
N ASN A 149 -4.99 25.47 6.84
CA ASN A 149 -5.83 25.89 5.71
C ASN A 149 -6.47 27.28 5.95
N ASN A 150 -6.77 27.67 7.18
CA ASN A 150 -7.20 29.02 7.48
C ASN A 150 -6.12 30.05 7.13
N ILE A 151 -4.85 29.76 7.45
CA ILE A 151 -3.72 30.63 7.07
C ILE A 151 -3.56 30.72 5.53
N VAL A 152 -3.78 29.61 4.82
CA VAL A 152 -3.82 29.62 3.35
C VAL A 152 -4.93 30.55 2.84
N LEU A 153 -6.14 30.45 3.38
CA LEU A 153 -7.30 31.27 3.00
C LEU A 153 -7.14 32.75 3.33
N GLU A 154 -6.39 33.09 4.39
CA GLU A 154 -6.07 34.48 4.74
C GLU A 154 -5.14 35.15 3.71
N ASN A 155 -4.51 34.39 2.82
CA ASN A 155 -3.63 34.87 1.75
C ASN A 155 -2.56 35.84 2.24
N LYS A 156 -1.87 35.51 3.32
CA LYS A 156 -0.82 36.33 3.93
C LYS A 156 0.43 36.39 3.04
N PRO A 157 1.15 37.54 2.98
CA PRO A 157 2.42 37.63 2.28
C PRO A 157 3.48 36.73 2.96
N ILE A 158 4.27 36.05 2.13
CA ILE A 158 5.47 35.31 2.53
C ILE A 158 6.67 36.16 2.11
N LYS A 159 7.37 36.77 3.07
CA LYS A 159 8.53 37.60 2.84
C LYS A 159 9.80 36.78 2.99
N VAL A 160 10.77 37.10 2.13
CA VAL A 160 12.11 36.51 2.17
C VAL A 160 13.12 37.62 2.22
N TYR A 161 14.02 37.58 3.22
CA TYR A 161 15.04 38.60 3.39
C TYR A 161 16.27 38.01 4.10
N PHE A 162 17.41 38.75 4.05
CA PHE A 162 18.62 38.35 4.74
C PHE A 162 18.83 39.24 5.96
N VAL A 163 19.34 38.67 7.03
CA VAL A 163 19.74 39.36 8.27
C VAL A 163 21.09 38.85 8.75
N ASP A 164 21.82 39.72 9.44
CA ASP A 164 23.02 39.32 10.19
C ASP A 164 22.66 38.49 11.44
N GLN A 165 23.68 37.91 12.09
CA GLN A 165 23.48 37.07 13.26
C GLN A 165 22.88 37.84 14.45
N GLU A 166 23.17 39.12 14.61
CA GLU A 166 22.67 39.95 15.71
C GLU A 166 21.15 40.10 15.57
N LYS A 167 20.70 40.53 14.40
CA LYS A 167 19.27 40.64 14.09
C LYS A 167 18.54 39.30 14.14
N ALA A 168 19.17 38.20 13.69
CA ALA A 168 18.58 36.90 13.78
C ALA A 168 18.29 36.45 15.22
N ASN A 169 19.16 36.83 16.16
CA ASN A 169 18.97 36.54 17.59
C ASN A 169 17.85 37.38 18.22
N GLU A 170 17.53 38.54 17.65
CA GLU A 170 16.40 39.38 18.10
C GLU A 170 15.06 38.89 17.57
N LEU A 171 15.07 38.14 16.47
CA LEU A 171 13.87 37.55 15.89
C LEU A 171 13.49 36.28 16.66
N ASN A 172 12.20 36.12 16.91
CA ASN A 172 11.67 34.89 17.51
C ASN A 172 11.60 33.76 16.46
N LEU A 173 12.80 33.31 16.02
CA LEU A 173 12.91 32.27 15.00
C LEU A 173 12.47 30.92 15.56
N ARG A 174 11.62 30.23 14.84
CA ARG A 174 11.20 28.85 15.15
C ARG A 174 12.40 27.89 15.22
N LYS A 175 13.46 28.13 14.43
CA LYS A 175 14.71 27.37 14.48
C LYS A 175 15.89 28.30 14.19
N ILE A 176 16.87 28.30 15.08
CA ILE A 176 18.11 29.07 14.89
C ILE A 176 19.11 28.18 14.11
N PRO A 177 19.62 28.63 12.94
CA PRO A 177 20.60 27.87 12.19
C PRO A 177 22.00 27.93 12.89
N PRO A 178 22.79 26.88 12.79
CA PRO A 178 24.15 26.87 13.37
C PRO A 178 25.19 27.65 12.53
N GLN A 179 24.77 28.32 11.46
CA GLN A 179 25.67 28.97 10.48
C GLN A 179 26.14 30.36 10.93
N LYS A 180 27.39 30.70 10.55
CA LYS A 180 27.95 32.06 10.66
C LYS A 180 27.77 32.78 9.32
N GLY A 181 27.34 34.04 9.34
CA GLY A 181 27.13 34.89 8.16
C GLY A 181 25.69 35.34 8.04
N ASP A 182 25.32 35.84 6.87
CA ASP A 182 23.95 36.28 6.58
C ASP A 182 22.98 35.12 6.56
N ILE A 183 21.94 35.23 7.36
CA ILE A 183 20.90 34.24 7.53
C ILE A 183 19.69 34.62 6.69
N ARG A 184 19.29 33.71 5.80
CA ARG A 184 18.09 33.90 5.00
C ARG A 184 16.84 33.51 5.80
N ILE A 185 15.94 34.46 5.98
CA ILE A 185 14.70 34.35 6.74
C ILE A 185 13.52 34.23 5.78
N VAL A 186 12.60 33.34 6.12
CA VAL A 186 11.27 33.22 5.51
C VAL A 186 10.26 33.56 6.60
N GLU A 187 9.45 34.59 6.35
CA GLU A 187 8.46 35.12 7.28
C GLU A 187 7.06 35.01 6.66
N ILE A 188 6.17 34.32 7.34
CA ILE A 188 4.72 34.36 7.08
C ILE A 188 4.15 35.34 8.10
N LYS A 189 3.65 36.50 7.61
CA LYS A 189 3.20 37.59 8.45
C LYS A 189 2.30 37.14 9.60
N ASP A 190 2.69 37.47 10.84
CA ASP A 190 1.97 37.17 12.10
C ASP A 190 1.76 35.67 12.35
N PHE A 191 2.52 34.80 11.67
CA PHE A 191 2.32 33.36 11.80
C PHE A 191 3.59 32.54 11.97
N ASP A 192 4.60 32.66 11.11
CA ASP A 192 5.86 31.90 11.20
C ASP A 192 7.06 32.74 10.81
N ILE A 193 8.17 32.60 11.51
CA ILE A 193 9.47 33.16 11.16
C ILE A 193 10.52 32.07 11.29
N CYS A 194 11.16 31.70 10.19
CA CYS A 194 12.10 30.58 10.19
C CYS A 194 13.29 30.85 9.25
N ALA A 195 14.48 30.41 9.64
CA ALA A 195 15.63 30.37 8.75
C ALA A 195 15.46 29.25 7.72
N CYS A 196 15.50 29.59 6.42
CA CYS A 196 15.32 28.62 5.34
C CYS A 196 16.00 29.07 4.05
N CYS A 197 16.67 28.13 3.37
CA CYS A 197 17.33 28.36 2.07
C CYS A 197 16.51 27.88 0.86
N GLY A 198 15.29 27.35 1.05
CA GLY A 198 14.44 26.87 -0.04
C GLY A 198 13.73 27.97 -0.84
N THR A 199 13.04 27.57 -1.89
CA THR A 199 12.17 28.47 -2.66
C THR A 199 10.74 28.45 -2.11
N HIS A 200 10.08 29.59 -2.06
CA HIS A 200 8.76 29.75 -1.45
C HIS A 200 7.78 30.50 -2.34
N CYS A 201 6.49 30.28 -2.14
CA CYS A 201 5.42 31.07 -2.72
C CYS A 201 5.46 32.51 -2.20
N GLY A 202 4.93 33.47 -2.96
CA GLY A 202 4.85 34.86 -2.56
C GLY A 202 3.77 35.12 -1.52
N THR A 203 2.73 34.31 -1.51
CA THR A 203 1.64 34.39 -0.53
C THR A 203 1.22 32.98 -0.08
N THR A 204 0.56 32.91 1.09
CA THR A 204 0.04 31.62 1.61
C THR A 204 -1.09 31.08 0.73
N GLY A 205 -1.84 31.94 0.04
CA GLY A 205 -2.90 31.52 -0.88
C GLY A 205 -2.40 30.71 -2.07
N GLU A 206 -1.18 30.97 -2.55
CA GLU A 206 -0.56 30.22 -3.64
C GLU A 206 -0.17 28.79 -3.25
N VAL A 207 -0.06 28.49 -1.95
CA VAL A 207 0.21 27.15 -1.44
C VAL A 207 -0.95 26.19 -1.78
N GLY A 208 -2.16 26.72 -1.80
CA GLY A 208 -3.38 25.94 -2.02
C GLY A 208 -3.69 25.00 -0.84
N LEU A 209 -4.62 24.08 -1.03
CA LEU A 209 -5.07 23.16 0.02
C LEU A 209 -3.92 22.35 0.59
N ILE A 210 -3.76 22.37 1.91
CA ILE A 210 -2.86 21.49 2.67
C ILE A 210 -3.66 20.31 3.17
N LYS A 211 -3.23 19.08 2.85
CA LYS A 211 -3.88 17.86 3.26
C LYS A 211 -2.92 16.90 3.91
N ILE A 212 -3.22 16.50 5.16
CA ILE A 212 -2.52 15.41 5.84
C ILE A 212 -3.18 14.11 5.39
N LEU A 213 -2.38 13.20 4.79
CA LEU A 213 -2.85 11.93 4.24
C LEU A 213 -2.82 10.81 5.28
N LYS A 214 -1.74 10.79 6.08
CA LYS A 214 -1.46 9.75 7.06
C LYS A 214 -0.57 10.29 8.17
N TRP A 215 -0.63 9.66 9.33
CA TRP A 215 0.36 9.85 10.39
C TRP A 215 0.65 8.54 11.10
N GLU A 216 1.87 8.43 11.62
CA GLU A 216 2.31 7.26 12.35
C GLU A 216 3.33 7.62 13.43
N LYS A 217 3.30 6.88 14.54
CA LYS A 217 4.28 7.03 15.61
C LYS A 217 5.60 6.37 15.21
N ARG A 218 6.70 7.10 15.37
CA ARG A 218 8.09 6.61 15.17
C ARG A 218 8.95 6.92 16.38
N GLY A 219 8.94 6.04 17.36
CA GLY A 219 9.62 6.27 18.65
C GLY A 219 8.98 7.43 19.41
N VAL A 220 9.74 8.50 19.66
CA VAL A 220 9.28 9.73 20.35
C VAL A 220 8.77 10.80 19.39
N LYS A 221 8.60 10.47 18.09
CA LYS A 221 8.18 11.38 17.04
C LYS A 221 6.91 10.89 16.38
N ILE A 222 6.18 11.82 15.78
CA ILE A 222 5.11 11.52 14.84
C ILE A 222 5.57 11.92 13.45
N ARG A 223 5.48 10.99 12.50
CA ARG A 223 5.64 11.26 11.07
C ARG A 223 4.28 11.53 10.47
N LEU A 224 4.20 12.63 9.74
CA LEU A 224 3.03 13.05 8.97
C LEU A 224 3.38 12.96 7.48
N ASP A 225 2.51 12.31 6.71
CA ASP A 225 2.53 12.35 5.25
C ASP A 225 1.52 13.41 4.81
N PHE A 226 1.96 14.37 4.01
CA PHE A 226 1.11 15.48 3.57
C PHE A 226 1.39 15.90 2.13
N ILE A 227 0.45 16.62 1.57
CA ILE A 227 0.53 17.22 0.23
C ILE A 227 -0.12 18.60 0.24
N CYS A 228 0.31 19.47 -0.71
CA CYS A 228 -0.24 20.81 -0.88
C CYS A 228 -0.61 21.11 -2.34
N GLY A 229 -1.45 22.10 -2.55
CA GLY A 229 -1.71 22.73 -3.84
C GLY A 229 -2.16 21.77 -4.93
N LYS A 230 -1.43 21.74 -6.05
CA LYS A 230 -1.78 20.88 -7.20
C LYS A 230 -1.85 19.39 -6.81
N ARG A 231 -0.98 18.93 -5.91
CA ARG A 231 -1.02 17.52 -5.45
C ARG A 231 -2.30 17.20 -4.69
N SER A 232 -2.75 18.11 -3.82
CA SER A 232 -4.02 17.95 -3.08
C SER A 232 -5.22 17.97 -4.00
N LEU A 233 -5.19 18.81 -5.05
CA LEU A 233 -6.24 18.86 -6.05
C LEU A 233 -6.32 17.56 -6.87
N LYS A 234 -5.16 17.02 -7.28
CA LYS A 234 -5.06 15.73 -7.98
C LYS A 234 -5.59 14.58 -7.10
N ASP A 235 -5.23 14.58 -5.81
CA ASP A 235 -5.72 13.60 -4.84
C ASP A 235 -7.25 13.67 -4.67
N TYR A 236 -7.80 14.88 -4.57
CA TYR A 236 -9.23 15.08 -4.51
C TYR A 236 -9.95 14.59 -5.76
N TYR A 237 -9.43 14.86 -6.98
CA TYR A 237 -10.06 14.44 -8.23
C TYR A 237 -10.25 12.93 -8.30
N TRP A 238 -9.20 12.13 -8.10
CA TRP A 238 -9.35 10.70 -8.23
C TRP A 238 -10.25 10.09 -7.14
N LYS A 239 -10.18 10.63 -5.91
CA LYS A 239 -11.06 10.20 -4.80
C LYS A 239 -12.52 10.51 -5.09
N ASN A 240 -12.80 11.72 -5.58
CA ASN A 240 -14.15 12.14 -5.93
C ASN A 240 -14.72 11.30 -7.08
N GLU A 241 -13.93 11.04 -8.12
CA GLU A 241 -14.34 10.16 -9.21
C GLU A 241 -14.61 8.72 -8.74
N LEU A 242 -13.77 8.20 -7.85
CA LEU A 242 -13.97 6.87 -7.27
C LEU A 242 -15.27 6.79 -6.47
N ILE A 243 -15.52 7.79 -5.60
CA ILE A 243 -16.76 7.87 -4.81
C ILE A 243 -17.98 7.93 -5.72
N LYS A 244 -18.00 8.82 -6.71
CA LYS A 244 -19.10 8.93 -7.70
C LYS A 244 -19.35 7.62 -8.44
N ASN A 245 -18.29 6.96 -8.90
CA ASN A 245 -18.40 5.70 -9.61
C ASN A 245 -19.01 4.59 -8.75
N ILE A 246 -18.66 4.51 -7.47
CA ILE A 246 -19.22 3.54 -6.54
C ILE A 246 -20.68 3.90 -6.22
N SER A 247 -20.98 5.16 -5.90
CA SER A 247 -22.33 5.64 -5.60
C SER A 247 -23.29 5.41 -6.79
N ASN A 248 -22.83 5.68 -8.01
CA ASN A 248 -23.61 5.41 -9.23
C ASN A 248 -23.90 3.91 -9.41
N LYS A 249 -22.92 3.03 -9.19
CA LYS A 249 -23.12 1.57 -9.26
C LYS A 249 -24.13 1.07 -8.24
N LEU A 250 -24.16 1.68 -7.07
CA LEU A 250 -25.08 1.33 -5.98
C LEU A 250 -26.42 2.10 -6.06
N THR A 251 -26.54 3.07 -6.97
CA THR A 251 -27.71 3.94 -7.12
C THR A 251 -28.09 4.68 -5.84
N ILE A 252 -27.07 5.29 -5.21
CA ILE A 252 -27.18 6.02 -3.93
C ILE A 252 -26.47 7.38 -4.03
N LYS A 253 -26.67 8.25 -3.02
CA LYS A 253 -25.91 9.48 -2.86
C LYS A 253 -24.52 9.19 -2.24
N ASP A 254 -23.55 10.02 -2.55
CA ASP A 254 -22.17 9.93 -2.01
C ASP A 254 -22.16 9.89 -0.47
N THR A 255 -23.05 10.69 0.16
CA THR A 255 -23.18 10.78 1.61
C THR A 255 -23.72 9.51 2.27
N GLU A 256 -24.40 8.65 1.51
CA GLU A 256 -25.01 7.41 2.00
C GLU A 256 -24.05 6.21 1.85
N LEU A 257 -22.91 6.40 1.17
CA LEU A 257 -21.99 5.31 0.82
C LEU A 257 -21.51 4.53 2.05
N GLY A 258 -21.17 5.22 3.15
CA GLY A 258 -20.70 4.59 4.39
C GLY A 258 -21.73 3.62 4.97
N GLU A 259 -22.96 4.10 5.16
CA GLU A 259 -24.07 3.30 5.72
C GLU A 259 -24.42 2.10 4.85
N VAL A 260 -24.43 2.30 3.52
CA VAL A 260 -24.74 1.22 2.57
C VAL A 260 -23.66 0.14 2.59
N VAL A 261 -22.38 0.52 2.66
CA VAL A 261 -21.27 -0.44 2.75
C VAL A 261 -21.36 -1.24 4.06
N GLU A 262 -21.63 -0.60 5.19
CA GLU A 262 -21.80 -1.30 6.47
C GLU A 262 -22.95 -2.30 6.43
N ARG A 263 -24.11 -1.90 5.88
CA ARG A 263 -25.26 -2.79 5.67
C ARG A 263 -24.91 -3.99 4.78
N MET A 264 -24.24 -3.77 3.63
CA MET A 264 -23.83 -4.84 2.74
C MET A 264 -22.86 -5.83 3.40
N LEU A 265 -21.98 -5.36 4.28
CA LEU A 265 -21.08 -6.23 5.03
C LEU A 265 -21.83 -7.11 6.03
N GLU A 266 -22.84 -6.59 6.72
CA GLU A 266 -23.66 -7.38 7.64
C GLU A 266 -24.56 -8.37 6.89
N GLU A 267 -25.26 -7.97 5.83
CA GLU A 267 -26.03 -8.87 4.96
C GLU A 267 -25.18 -10.02 4.40
N ARG A 268 -23.96 -9.72 3.99
CA ARG A 268 -23.00 -10.75 3.52
C ARG A 268 -22.64 -11.75 4.63
N LYS A 269 -22.52 -11.26 5.86
CA LYS A 269 -22.19 -12.13 7.01
C LYS A 269 -23.38 -13.05 7.34
N GLU A 270 -24.59 -12.50 7.36
CA GLU A 270 -25.82 -13.26 7.57
C GLU A 270 -26.03 -14.31 6.47
N THR A 271 -25.95 -13.92 5.20
CA THR A 271 -26.09 -14.83 4.06
C THR A 271 -25.07 -15.98 4.10
N ARG A 272 -23.82 -15.71 4.53
CA ARG A 272 -22.81 -16.77 4.69
C ARG A 272 -23.17 -17.74 5.81
N LYS A 273 -23.76 -17.24 6.89
CA LYS A 273 -24.21 -18.08 8.01
C LYS A 273 -25.37 -18.97 7.56
N GLU A 274 -26.39 -18.39 6.93
CA GLU A 274 -27.54 -19.14 6.39
C GLU A 274 -27.10 -20.21 5.37
N LEU A 275 -26.21 -19.83 4.43
CA LEU A 275 -25.69 -20.78 3.45
C LEU A 275 -24.98 -21.97 4.11
N ARG A 276 -24.24 -21.72 5.22
CA ARG A 276 -23.59 -22.78 5.97
C ARG A 276 -24.63 -23.71 6.64
N GLU A 277 -25.62 -23.14 7.28
CA GLU A 277 -26.68 -23.90 7.95
C GLU A 277 -27.49 -24.77 6.95
N ILE A 278 -27.78 -24.19 5.78
CA ILE A 278 -28.47 -24.94 4.69
C ILE A 278 -27.57 -26.09 4.17
N LYS A 279 -26.28 -25.84 3.99
CA LYS A 279 -25.33 -26.89 3.57
C LYS A 279 -25.21 -28.01 4.60
N GLU A 280 -25.16 -27.69 5.88
CA GLU A 280 -25.13 -28.68 6.98
C GLU A 280 -26.41 -29.55 6.98
N LYS A 281 -27.58 -28.91 6.85
CA LYS A 281 -28.86 -29.65 6.74
C LYS A 281 -28.91 -30.56 5.50
N LEU A 282 -28.50 -30.03 4.35
CA LEU A 282 -28.48 -30.81 3.10
C LEU A 282 -27.54 -32.03 3.23
N GLN A 283 -26.39 -31.83 3.84
CA GLN A 283 -25.43 -32.90 4.11
C GLN A 283 -26.01 -33.97 5.04
N GLU A 284 -26.74 -33.59 6.10
CA GLU A 284 -27.44 -34.53 6.99
C GLU A 284 -28.52 -35.34 6.24
N TYR A 285 -29.35 -34.68 5.40
CA TYR A 285 -30.33 -35.36 4.57
C TYR A 285 -29.68 -36.34 3.59
N GLU A 286 -28.58 -35.96 2.96
CA GLU A 286 -27.86 -36.81 2.01
C GLU A 286 -27.22 -38.00 2.76
N ALA A 287 -26.68 -37.78 3.95
CA ALA A 287 -26.12 -38.85 4.79
C ALA A 287 -27.20 -39.89 5.15
N LYS A 288 -28.37 -39.45 5.62
CA LYS A 288 -29.50 -40.33 5.92
C LYS A 288 -29.96 -41.12 4.69
N ARG A 289 -30.12 -40.45 3.55
CA ARG A 289 -30.49 -41.12 2.30
C ARG A 289 -29.49 -42.21 1.91
N LEU A 290 -28.18 -41.93 1.98
CA LEU A 290 -27.14 -42.90 1.65
C LEU A 290 -27.11 -44.08 2.61
N ILE A 291 -27.44 -43.87 3.90
CA ILE A 291 -27.62 -44.94 4.88
C ILE A 291 -28.83 -45.81 4.51
N ASP A 292 -29.97 -45.21 4.19
CA ASP A 292 -31.20 -45.92 3.84
C ASP A 292 -31.06 -46.71 2.54
N GLU A 293 -30.37 -46.18 1.53
CA GLU A 293 -30.09 -46.82 0.24
C GLU A 293 -28.97 -47.86 0.32
N SER A 294 -28.27 -47.97 1.46
CA SER A 294 -27.10 -48.83 1.60
C SER A 294 -27.46 -50.33 1.63
N SER A 295 -26.58 -51.18 1.12
CA SER A 295 -26.71 -52.63 1.22
C SER A 295 -26.35 -53.11 2.63
N ILE A 296 -27.15 -54.04 3.18
CA ILE A 296 -26.86 -54.68 4.46
C ILE A 296 -26.32 -56.08 4.17
N ARG A 297 -25.17 -56.43 4.76
CA ARG A 297 -24.60 -57.79 4.68
C ARG A 297 -25.14 -58.67 5.80
N ASP A 298 -24.94 -59.97 5.65
CA ASP A 298 -25.45 -60.99 6.61
C ASP A 298 -25.00 -60.82 8.07
N ASN A 299 -23.90 -60.04 8.27
CA ASN A 299 -23.39 -59.66 9.58
C ASN A 299 -23.98 -58.37 10.14
N GLY A 300 -24.99 -57.79 9.47
CA GLY A 300 -25.67 -56.56 9.89
C GLY A 300 -24.91 -55.28 9.58
N ILE A 301 -23.79 -55.33 8.84
CA ILE A 301 -23.00 -54.16 8.48
C ILE A 301 -23.57 -53.53 7.21
N ARG A 302 -23.80 -52.21 7.26
CA ARG A 302 -24.19 -51.38 6.12
C ARG A 302 -22.95 -51.01 5.32
N ILE A 303 -23.03 -51.08 3.99
CA ILE A 303 -21.92 -50.69 3.12
C ILE A 303 -22.39 -49.63 2.14
N ILE A 304 -21.72 -48.49 2.14
CA ILE A 304 -21.87 -47.43 1.17
C ILE A 304 -20.61 -47.42 0.30
N ASN A 305 -20.72 -47.92 -0.93
CA ASN A 305 -19.66 -47.90 -1.94
C ASN A 305 -20.07 -46.95 -3.04
N LYS A 306 -19.43 -45.77 -3.14
CA LYS A 306 -19.87 -44.69 -4.06
C LYS A 306 -18.75 -43.88 -4.65
N LEU A 307 -18.85 -43.65 -5.98
CA LEU A 307 -18.04 -42.67 -6.72
C LEU A 307 -18.76 -41.33 -6.74
N PHE A 308 -18.09 -40.27 -6.30
CA PHE A 308 -18.57 -38.89 -6.35
C PHE A 308 -17.85 -38.13 -7.46
N GLU A 309 -18.60 -37.72 -8.50
CA GLU A 309 -18.08 -37.01 -9.66
C GLU A 309 -18.28 -35.47 -9.60
N GLU A 310 -19.26 -35.02 -8.82
CA GLU A 310 -19.66 -33.61 -8.76
C GLU A 310 -19.23 -32.87 -7.47
N LYS A 311 -18.85 -33.64 -6.43
CA LYS A 311 -18.47 -33.08 -5.13
C LYS A 311 -16.96 -32.90 -5.00
N ASN A 312 -16.57 -31.83 -4.33
CA ASN A 312 -15.17 -31.68 -3.94
C ASN A 312 -14.82 -32.56 -2.74
N PHE A 313 -13.52 -32.74 -2.50
CA PHE A 313 -13.01 -33.61 -1.46
C PHE A 313 -13.52 -33.22 -0.05
N GLN A 314 -13.63 -31.94 0.26
CA GLN A 314 -14.07 -31.50 1.60
C GLN A 314 -15.55 -31.79 1.83
N GLU A 315 -16.38 -31.66 0.81
CA GLU A 315 -17.81 -32.00 0.84
C GLU A 315 -18.01 -33.49 1.08
N VAL A 316 -17.28 -34.36 0.35
CA VAL A 316 -17.36 -35.80 0.55
C VAL A 316 -16.82 -36.18 1.91
N ARG A 317 -15.71 -35.57 2.37
CA ARG A 317 -15.15 -35.83 3.69
C ARG A 317 -16.14 -35.50 4.81
N GLY A 318 -16.81 -34.34 4.73
CA GLY A 318 -17.85 -33.95 5.67
C GLY A 318 -19.02 -34.93 5.66
N LEU A 319 -19.51 -35.31 4.48
CA LEU A 319 -20.59 -36.25 4.30
C LEU A 319 -20.27 -37.65 4.91
N VAL A 320 -19.08 -38.16 4.64
CA VAL A 320 -18.63 -39.46 5.21
C VAL A 320 -18.50 -39.36 6.73
N GLN A 321 -18.02 -38.24 7.27
CA GLN A 321 -17.95 -38.03 8.71
C GLN A 321 -19.36 -38.04 9.35
N GLU A 322 -20.34 -37.43 8.70
CA GLU A 322 -21.73 -37.42 9.16
C GLU A 322 -22.34 -38.82 9.13
N ILE A 323 -22.13 -39.58 8.04
CA ILE A 323 -22.62 -40.96 7.90
C ILE A 323 -22.13 -41.83 9.04
N ILE A 324 -20.81 -41.84 9.35
CA ILE A 324 -20.25 -42.68 10.41
C ILE A 324 -20.60 -42.22 11.83
N ASN A 325 -21.12 -41.00 11.99
CA ASN A 325 -21.64 -40.48 13.26
C ASN A 325 -23.14 -40.86 13.45
N LEU A 326 -23.90 -40.99 12.36
CA LEU A 326 -25.34 -41.29 12.40
C LEU A 326 -25.66 -42.76 12.55
N ASP A 327 -24.78 -43.66 12.09
CA ASP A 327 -24.99 -45.11 12.15
C ASP A 327 -23.73 -45.82 12.68
N ASP A 328 -23.90 -46.64 13.72
CA ASP A 328 -22.80 -47.36 14.39
C ASP A 328 -22.34 -48.64 13.64
N SER A 329 -23.02 -49.01 12.55
CA SER A 329 -22.78 -50.26 11.79
C SER A 329 -22.40 -50.01 10.32
N VAL A 330 -21.91 -48.79 9.96
CA VAL A 330 -21.66 -48.43 8.57
C VAL A 330 -20.17 -48.45 8.20
N VAL A 331 -19.87 -48.92 7.01
CA VAL A 331 -18.59 -48.79 6.29
C VAL A 331 -18.85 -47.96 5.05
N VAL A 332 -18.04 -46.93 4.83
CA VAL A 332 -18.09 -46.05 3.67
C VAL A 332 -16.81 -46.19 2.87
N LEU A 333 -16.95 -46.53 1.59
CA LEU A 333 -15.90 -46.57 0.58
C LEU A 333 -16.22 -45.53 -0.47
N ALA A 334 -15.55 -44.37 -0.41
CA ALA A 334 -15.83 -43.26 -1.28
C ALA A 334 -14.68 -43.01 -2.25
N GLY A 335 -15.00 -42.97 -3.55
CA GLY A 335 -14.13 -42.47 -4.61
C GLY A 335 -14.53 -41.05 -4.99
N ILE A 336 -13.56 -40.19 -5.31
CA ILE A 336 -13.80 -38.81 -5.66
C ILE A 336 -12.99 -38.48 -6.92
N LYS A 337 -13.69 -38.17 -8.03
CA LYS A 337 -13.07 -37.73 -9.27
C LYS A 337 -13.00 -36.21 -9.27
N SER A 338 -11.79 -35.67 -9.26
CA SER A 338 -11.59 -34.21 -9.20
C SER A 338 -11.93 -33.59 -10.55
N LYS A 339 -12.85 -32.61 -10.59
CA LYS A 339 -13.06 -31.75 -11.79
C LYS A 339 -12.08 -30.57 -11.68
N GLY A 340 -11.07 -30.49 -12.56
CA GLY A 340 -10.11 -29.38 -12.63
C GLY A 340 -8.92 -29.68 -13.53
N GLU A 341 -8.05 -28.71 -13.79
CA GLU A 341 -6.89 -28.81 -14.70
C GLU A 341 -5.83 -29.88 -14.31
N VAL A 342 -5.93 -30.46 -13.11
CA VAL A 342 -5.14 -31.61 -12.68
C VAL A 342 -6.11 -32.75 -12.36
N GLU A 343 -6.28 -33.67 -13.29
CA GLU A 343 -6.99 -34.93 -13.04
C GLU A 343 -6.27 -35.72 -11.94
N GLY A 344 -6.87 -35.78 -10.75
CA GLY A 344 -6.35 -36.52 -9.61
C GLY A 344 -7.41 -37.46 -9.04
N ALA A 345 -7.00 -38.65 -8.69
CA ALA A 345 -7.82 -39.60 -7.97
C ALA A 345 -7.75 -39.34 -6.47
N LYS A 346 -8.88 -39.32 -5.79
CA LYS A 346 -8.93 -39.39 -4.31
C LYS A 346 -9.88 -40.49 -3.87
N ILE A 347 -9.47 -41.23 -2.87
CA ILE A 347 -10.32 -42.23 -2.20
C ILE A 347 -10.34 -41.91 -0.70
N LEU A 348 -11.46 -42.19 -0.06
CA LEU A 348 -11.69 -41.98 1.35
C LEU A 348 -12.48 -43.18 1.90
N PHE A 349 -11.90 -43.87 2.85
CA PHE A 349 -12.52 -45.04 3.51
C PHE A 349 -12.74 -44.71 4.97
N ALA A 350 -13.94 -45.03 5.45
CA ALA A 350 -14.29 -44.79 6.84
C ALA A 350 -15.20 -45.92 7.37
N CYS A 351 -15.18 -46.11 8.67
CA CYS A 351 -16.13 -46.96 9.35
C CYS A 351 -16.55 -46.36 10.69
N SER A 352 -17.73 -46.72 11.14
CA SER A 352 -18.23 -46.33 12.47
C SER A 352 -17.28 -46.82 13.56
N ARG A 353 -17.17 -46.04 14.65
CA ARG A 353 -16.22 -46.33 15.75
C ARG A 353 -16.44 -47.67 16.42
N ALA A 354 -17.67 -48.16 16.44
CA ALA A 354 -18.04 -49.46 16.99
C ALA A 354 -17.44 -50.63 16.20
N LEU A 355 -17.14 -50.43 14.93
CA LEU A 355 -16.57 -51.46 14.06
C LEU A 355 -15.05 -51.60 14.25
N LYS A 356 -14.57 -52.84 14.19
CA LYS A 356 -13.15 -53.21 14.43
C LYS A 356 -12.35 -53.32 13.13
N TYR A 357 -12.64 -52.45 12.13
CA TYR A 357 -11.88 -52.44 10.86
C TYR A 357 -10.78 -51.40 10.86
N ASP A 358 -9.69 -51.68 10.16
CA ASP A 358 -8.56 -50.78 9.99
C ASP A 358 -8.54 -50.16 8.57
N MET A 359 -9.25 -49.06 8.42
CA MET A 359 -9.34 -48.31 7.15
C MET A 359 -7.97 -47.74 6.72
N ASN A 360 -7.05 -47.50 7.67
CA ASN A 360 -5.71 -47.02 7.34
C ASN A 360 -4.86 -48.07 6.63
N ARG A 361 -4.99 -49.35 7.01
CA ARG A 361 -4.32 -50.44 6.30
C ARG A 361 -4.99 -50.71 4.96
N LEU A 362 -6.32 -50.75 4.91
CA LEU A 362 -7.10 -50.95 3.69
C LEU A 362 -6.79 -49.87 2.62
N ILE A 363 -6.76 -48.61 3.02
CA ILE A 363 -6.52 -47.49 2.06
C ILE A 363 -5.12 -47.52 1.45
N ARG A 364 -4.12 -48.03 2.18
CA ARG A 364 -2.75 -48.15 1.65
C ARG A 364 -2.67 -49.17 0.53
N GLU A 365 -3.40 -50.27 0.63
CA GLU A 365 -3.47 -51.31 -0.40
C GLU A 365 -4.31 -50.81 -1.60
N ALA A 366 -5.50 -50.30 -1.35
CA ALA A 366 -6.36 -49.74 -2.38
C ALA A 366 -5.73 -48.50 -3.11
N GLY A 367 -4.93 -47.74 -2.41
CA GLY A 367 -4.20 -46.57 -2.99
C GLY A 367 -3.24 -46.93 -4.12
N LYS A 368 -2.78 -48.19 -4.19
CA LYS A 368 -1.91 -48.67 -5.29
C LYS A 368 -2.60 -48.60 -6.66
N PHE A 369 -3.93 -48.85 -6.71
CA PHE A 369 -4.72 -48.79 -7.95
C PHE A 369 -4.80 -47.39 -8.57
N ILE A 370 -4.71 -46.36 -7.72
CA ILE A 370 -4.72 -44.98 -8.16
C ILE A 370 -3.31 -44.38 -8.27
N GLU A 371 -2.24 -45.18 -8.20
CA GLU A 371 -0.85 -44.74 -8.13
C GLU A 371 -0.62 -43.67 -7.05
N GLY A 372 -1.28 -43.88 -5.91
CA GLY A 372 -1.38 -42.94 -4.83
C GLY A 372 -0.72 -43.34 -3.53
N ARG A 373 -0.66 -42.38 -2.62
CA ARG A 373 -0.24 -42.60 -1.23
C ARG A 373 -1.28 -42.02 -0.29
N GLY A 374 -1.46 -42.68 0.84
CA GLY A 374 -2.45 -42.23 1.81
C GLY A 374 -2.22 -42.79 3.20
N GLY A 375 -3.14 -42.44 4.07
CA GLY A 375 -3.16 -42.90 5.46
C GLY A 375 -4.21 -42.14 6.25
N GLY A 376 -4.27 -42.40 7.54
CA GLY A 376 -5.23 -41.77 8.45
C GLY A 376 -5.35 -42.53 9.76
N ALA A 377 -6.45 -42.29 10.47
CA ALA A 377 -6.82 -43.05 11.64
C ALA A 377 -7.39 -44.43 11.23
N PRO A 378 -7.39 -45.43 12.13
CA PRO A 378 -7.98 -46.75 11.84
C PRO A 378 -9.44 -46.71 11.39
N ASN A 379 -10.22 -45.75 11.80
CA ASN A 379 -11.61 -45.59 11.41
C ASN A 379 -11.87 -44.57 10.29
N PHE A 380 -10.85 -43.82 9.85
CA PHE A 380 -10.99 -42.78 8.84
C PHE A 380 -9.67 -42.53 8.11
N ALA A 381 -9.56 -42.93 6.87
CA ALA A 381 -8.34 -42.82 6.09
C ALA A 381 -8.61 -42.33 4.67
N GLN A 382 -7.62 -41.66 4.08
CA GLN A 382 -7.72 -41.07 2.73
C GLN A 382 -6.44 -41.30 1.94
N ALA A 383 -6.55 -41.42 0.63
CA ALA A 383 -5.42 -41.48 -0.28
C ALA A 383 -5.65 -40.57 -1.50
N GLY A 384 -4.57 -40.06 -2.06
CA GLY A 384 -4.57 -39.32 -3.30
C GLY A 384 -3.57 -39.91 -4.29
N GLY A 385 -3.95 -39.99 -5.55
CA GLY A 385 -3.13 -40.53 -6.65
C GLY A 385 -3.31 -39.78 -7.96
N LYS A 386 -2.54 -40.19 -8.97
CA LYS A 386 -2.55 -39.57 -10.29
C LYS A 386 -3.48 -40.25 -11.30
N LYS A 387 -3.87 -41.54 -11.04
CA LYS A 387 -4.64 -42.38 -11.95
C LYS A 387 -6.12 -42.38 -11.56
N ALA A 388 -6.90 -41.50 -12.17
CA ALA A 388 -8.33 -41.35 -11.91
C ALA A 388 -9.16 -42.59 -12.33
N GLU A 389 -8.75 -43.29 -13.38
CA GLU A 389 -9.38 -44.51 -13.89
C GLU A 389 -9.28 -45.69 -12.91
N GLY A 390 -8.29 -45.67 -12.00
CA GLY A 390 -8.11 -46.71 -10.98
C GLY A 390 -9.00 -46.56 -9.77
N ILE A 391 -9.88 -45.56 -9.70
CA ILE A 391 -10.74 -45.31 -8.52
C ILE A 391 -11.74 -46.50 -8.35
N GLU A 392 -12.38 -46.93 -9.42
CA GLU A 392 -13.35 -48.03 -9.39
C GLU A 392 -12.68 -49.33 -8.96
N ASP A 393 -11.49 -49.66 -9.48
CA ASP A 393 -10.71 -50.82 -9.08
C ASP A 393 -10.35 -50.77 -7.58
N ALA A 394 -9.96 -49.59 -7.09
CA ALA A 394 -9.67 -49.35 -5.68
C ALA A 394 -10.90 -49.56 -4.79
N LEU A 395 -12.07 -49.09 -5.23
CA LEU A 395 -13.34 -49.29 -4.53
C LEU A 395 -13.79 -50.76 -4.52
N ASN A 396 -13.68 -51.48 -5.65
CA ASN A 396 -14.01 -52.90 -5.76
C ASN A 396 -13.09 -53.75 -4.88
N PHE A 397 -11.79 -53.51 -4.95
CA PHE A 397 -10.83 -54.17 -4.03
C PHE A 397 -11.20 -53.93 -2.57
N ALA A 398 -11.51 -52.70 -2.20
CA ALA A 398 -11.89 -52.38 -0.83
C ALA A 398 -13.21 -53.07 -0.42
N LEU A 399 -14.19 -53.15 -1.31
CA LEU A 399 -15.48 -53.80 -1.08
C LEU A 399 -15.34 -55.30 -0.84
N GLU A 400 -14.42 -55.98 -1.55
CA GLU A 400 -14.18 -57.41 -1.44
C GLU A 400 -13.36 -57.76 -0.18
N HIS A 401 -12.38 -56.93 0.18
CA HIS A 401 -11.37 -57.29 1.18
C HIS A 401 -11.46 -56.54 2.51
N PHE A 402 -12.36 -55.58 2.74
CA PHE A 402 -12.37 -54.73 3.96
C PHE A 402 -12.49 -55.58 5.25
N GLN A 403 -13.15 -56.74 5.20
CA GLN A 403 -13.33 -57.63 6.34
C GLN A 403 -12.04 -58.30 6.81
N GLU A 404 -11.01 -58.39 5.97
CA GLU A 404 -9.70 -58.94 6.30
C GLU A 404 -8.83 -57.96 7.09
N PHE A 405 -9.18 -56.66 7.07
CA PHE A 405 -8.44 -55.61 7.72
C PHE A 405 -9.02 -55.27 9.10
N ILE A 406 -8.81 -56.14 10.05
CA ILE A 406 -9.29 -55.94 11.44
C ILE A 406 -8.26 -55.14 12.24
N LYS A 407 -8.73 -54.29 13.14
CA LYS A 407 -7.90 -53.57 14.11
C LYS A 407 -7.23 -54.61 15.03
N LYS A 408 -5.90 -54.51 15.15
CA LYS A 408 -5.11 -55.28 16.11
C LYS A 408 -5.28 -54.72 17.52
#